data_951628fb3338007874b6e79b41c2bbbc
#
_entry.id   951628fb3338007874b6e79b41c2bbbc
#
_cell.length_a   1.000
_cell.length_b   1.000
_cell.length_c   1.000
_cell.angle_alpha   90.00
_cell.angle_beta   90.00
_cell.angle_gamma   90.00
#
_symmetry.space_group_name_H-M   'P 1'
#
loop_
_entity.id
_entity.type
_entity.pdbx_description
1 polymer ?
#
loop_
_entity_poly.entity_id
_entity_poly.type
_entity_poly.pdbx_seq_one_letter_code
_entity_poly.pdbx_strand_id
1 'polypeptide(L)'
;DLAESTAVKELKHHKDKVQTVCWHPYEAQSLLTGSFDKTAQVVDCRSPEASCKAWKLKGEVECTIWNHFSPFYFLASTDKGNIYCCDVRTNDPVFTLHAHDEAVTGISLSSQLPGCLLSVSQDKMVKVWDIENNKPSFVVSRDMKMGSILNVSSCPDSPYVFTLGGEKQGLQIFDISQSAPAWRHFENRQCLVNVAAPVKGNTEQTTDDKVPTQSEEGMEIDANT
;
A
#
# COMPACT_ATOMS: atom_id res chain seq x y z
N ASP A 1 2.00 2.12 -23.07
CA ASP A 1 3.18 1.47 -23.63
C ASP A 1 4.34 2.48 -23.72
N LEU A 2 5.44 2.20 -23.03
CA LEU A 2 6.60 3.11 -23.01
C LEU A 2 7.33 3.17 -24.35
N ALA A 3 7.29 2.09 -25.12
CA ALA A 3 7.95 2.03 -26.42
C ALA A 3 7.20 2.88 -27.47
N GLU A 4 5.89 2.95 -27.35
CA GLU A 4 5.04 3.70 -28.29
C GLU A 4 4.64 5.09 -27.76
N SER A 5 5.01 5.41 -26.51
CA SER A 5 4.63 6.66 -25.82
C SER A 5 3.11 6.93 -25.82
N THR A 6 2.31 5.85 -25.82
CA THR A 6 0.85 5.91 -25.85
C THR A 6 0.23 5.26 -24.62
N ALA A 7 -0.93 5.73 -24.22
CA ALA A 7 -1.74 5.04 -23.21
C ALA A 7 -2.30 3.74 -23.79
N VAL A 8 -2.11 2.63 -23.07
CA VAL A 8 -2.66 1.33 -23.47
C VAL A 8 -4.19 1.32 -23.33
N LYS A 9 -4.69 1.98 -22.29
CA LYS A 9 -6.14 2.05 -22.00
C LYS A 9 -6.47 3.29 -21.19
N GLU A 10 -7.58 3.93 -21.51
CA GLU A 10 -8.16 5.03 -20.74
C GLU A 10 -9.45 4.55 -20.07
N LEU A 11 -9.58 4.78 -18.75
CA LEU A 11 -10.75 4.39 -17.96
C LEU A 11 -11.53 5.66 -17.57
N LYS A 12 -12.79 5.78 -18.02
CA LYS A 12 -13.65 6.95 -17.78
C LYS A 12 -14.86 6.59 -16.90
N HIS A 13 -14.61 6.05 -15.71
CA HIS A 13 -15.65 5.59 -14.81
C HIS A 13 -16.01 6.60 -13.70
N HIS A 14 -15.19 7.63 -13.48
CA HIS A 14 -15.48 8.74 -12.57
C HIS A 14 -16.07 9.96 -13.30
N LYS A 15 -16.82 10.77 -12.53
CA LYS A 15 -17.50 11.99 -13.03
C LYS A 15 -16.75 13.27 -12.69
N ASP A 16 -15.70 13.20 -11.90
CA ASP A 16 -14.85 14.31 -11.48
C ASP A 16 -13.40 13.82 -11.37
N LYS A 17 -12.49 14.69 -10.91
CA LYS A 17 -11.07 14.38 -10.77
C LYS A 17 -10.83 13.08 -10.01
N VAL A 18 -10.01 12.21 -10.57
CA VAL A 18 -9.47 11.05 -9.88
C VAL A 18 -8.26 11.51 -9.08
N GLN A 19 -8.40 11.50 -7.77
CA GLN A 19 -7.38 12.00 -6.85
C GLN A 19 -6.37 10.92 -6.46
N THR A 20 -6.81 9.68 -6.39
CA THR A 20 -6.00 8.57 -5.90
C THR A 20 -6.23 7.30 -6.67
N VAL A 21 -5.16 6.53 -6.87
CA VAL A 21 -5.17 5.22 -7.51
C VAL A 21 -4.24 4.28 -6.76
N CYS A 22 -4.65 3.03 -6.59
CA CYS A 22 -3.87 2.03 -5.89
C CYS A 22 -4.13 0.63 -6.47
N TRP A 23 -3.06 -0.05 -6.90
CA TRP A 23 -3.16 -1.44 -7.33
C TRP A 23 -3.43 -2.36 -6.15
N HIS A 24 -4.23 -3.39 -6.40
CA HIS A 24 -4.42 -4.45 -5.42
C HIS A 24 -3.09 -5.19 -5.16
N PRO A 25 -2.73 -5.46 -3.90
CA PRO A 25 -1.40 -6.01 -3.57
C PRO A 25 -1.18 -7.45 -4.09
N TYR A 26 -2.27 -8.18 -4.37
CA TYR A 26 -2.21 -9.60 -4.76
C TYR A 26 -2.89 -9.90 -6.10
N GLU A 27 -3.83 -9.06 -6.54
CA GLU A 27 -4.57 -9.24 -7.78
C GLU A 27 -4.14 -8.19 -8.81
N ALA A 28 -3.26 -8.59 -9.72
CA ALA A 28 -2.59 -7.69 -10.65
C ALA A 28 -3.51 -6.88 -11.59
N GLN A 29 -4.79 -7.24 -11.69
CA GLN A 29 -5.76 -6.59 -12.57
C GLN A 29 -6.79 -5.72 -11.83
N SER A 30 -6.76 -5.74 -10.49
CA SER A 30 -7.71 -4.99 -9.67
C SER A 30 -7.13 -3.63 -9.30
N LEU A 31 -7.82 -2.57 -9.69
CA LEU A 31 -7.45 -1.18 -9.44
C LEU A 31 -8.48 -0.53 -8.52
N LEU A 32 -8.03 0.07 -7.44
CA LEU A 32 -8.82 0.94 -6.57
C LEU A 32 -8.58 2.39 -6.95
N THR A 33 -9.66 3.15 -7.12
CA THR A 33 -9.62 4.57 -7.44
C THR A 33 -10.50 5.37 -6.50
N GLY A 34 -10.12 6.61 -6.23
CA GLY A 34 -10.91 7.56 -5.47
C GLY A 34 -11.01 8.91 -6.16
N SER A 35 -12.18 9.53 -6.11
CA SER A 35 -12.48 10.74 -6.86
C SER A 35 -13.20 11.81 -6.05
N PHE A 36 -13.13 13.03 -6.52
CA PHE A 36 -13.91 14.17 -6.05
C PHE A 36 -15.40 14.04 -6.38
N ASP A 37 -15.79 13.06 -7.22
CA ASP A 37 -17.20 12.69 -7.39
C ASP A 37 -17.80 11.97 -6.17
N LYS A 38 -17.02 11.89 -5.07
CA LYS A 38 -17.39 11.28 -3.77
C LYS A 38 -17.58 9.78 -3.84
N THR A 39 -16.91 9.13 -4.78
CA THR A 39 -16.90 7.66 -4.89
C THR A 39 -15.50 7.09 -4.79
N ALA A 40 -15.39 5.95 -4.11
CA ALA A 40 -14.30 5.01 -4.27
C ALA A 40 -14.78 3.88 -5.17
N GLN A 41 -13.95 3.45 -6.11
CA GLN A 41 -14.32 2.41 -7.08
C GLN A 41 -13.24 1.36 -7.21
N VAL A 42 -13.67 0.11 -7.31
CA VAL A 42 -12.80 -1.03 -7.64
C VAL A 42 -13.14 -1.51 -9.04
N VAL A 43 -12.14 -1.60 -9.89
CA VAL A 43 -12.27 -1.90 -11.31
C VAL A 43 -11.35 -3.06 -11.69
N ASP A 44 -11.88 -4.08 -12.36
CA ASP A 44 -11.06 -5.07 -13.07
C ASP A 44 -10.64 -4.50 -14.43
N CYS A 45 -9.34 -4.26 -14.59
CA CYS A 45 -8.79 -3.64 -15.80
C CYS A 45 -8.94 -4.48 -17.07
N ARG A 46 -9.29 -5.77 -16.97
CA ARG A 46 -9.59 -6.64 -18.12
C ARG A 46 -10.96 -6.30 -18.73
N SER A 47 -11.94 -6.02 -17.87
CA SER A 47 -13.33 -5.74 -18.26
C SER A 47 -13.90 -4.58 -17.45
N PRO A 48 -13.38 -3.36 -17.59
CA PRO A 48 -13.69 -2.25 -16.69
C PRO A 48 -15.16 -1.80 -16.75
N GLU A 49 -15.81 -1.93 -17.88
CA GLU A 49 -17.22 -1.53 -18.04
C GLU A 49 -18.17 -2.52 -17.35
N ALA A 50 -17.81 -3.81 -17.29
CA ALA A 50 -18.65 -4.85 -16.72
C ALA A 50 -18.37 -5.09 -15.22
N SER A 51 -17.22 -4.67 -14.70
CA SER A 51 -16.70 -5.04 -13.37
C SER A 51 -16.35 -3.86 -12.47
N CYS A 52 -16.97 -2.71 -12.69
CA CYS A 52 -16.76 -1.54 -11.83
C CYS A 52 -17.76 -1.57 -10.67
N LYS A 53 -17.25 -1.63 -9.45
CA LYS A 53 -18.05 -1.50 -8.22
C LYS A 53 -17.72 -0.22 -7.51
N ALA A 54 -18.74 0.55 -7.11
CA ALA A 54 -18.60 1.88 -6.52
C ALA A 54 -19.24 1.98 -5.13
N TRP A 55 -18.54 2.64 -4.22
CA TRP A 55 -19.03 3.03 -2.90
C TRP A 55 -19.19 4.55 -2.85
N LYS A 56 -20.39 5.02 -2.50
CA LYS A 56 -20.66 6.45 -2.29
C LYS A 56 -20.26 6.84 -0.88
N LEU A 57 -19.40 7.85 -0.77
CA LEU A 57 -18.88 8.36 0.49
C LEU A 57 -19.42 9.76 0.80
N LYS A 58 -19.33 10.17 2.05
CA LYS A 58 -19.72 11.54 2.47
C LYS A 58 -18.50 12.45 2.39
N GLY A 59 -18.18 12.94 1.20
CA GLY A 59 -17.07 13.84 0.93
C GLY A 59 -16.25 13.42 -0.28
N GLU A 60 -15.40 14.31 -0.76
CA GLU A 60 -14.44 14.09 -1.82
C GLU A 60 -13.35 13.13 -1.34
N VAL A 61 -12.99 12.15 -2.16
CA VAL A 61 -12.01 11.14 -1.77
C VAL A 61 -10.60 11.69 -1.97
N GLU A 62 -9.83 11.76 -0.89
CA GLU A 62 -8.47 12.29 -0.88
C GLU A 62 -7.42 11.19 -1.03
N CYS A 63 -7.58 10.06 -0.32
CA CYS A 63 -6.64 8.95 -0.38
C CYS A 63 -7.35 7.61 -0.31
N THR A 64 -6.80 6.61 -1.01
CA THR A 64 -7.27 5.22 -0.94
C THR A 64 -6.10 4.26 -0.80
N ILE A 65 -6.26 3.23 0.03
CA ILE A 65 -5.28 2.16 0.20
C ILE A 65 -5.98 0.81 0.32
N TRP A 66 -5.35 -0.23 -0.21
CA TRP A 66 -5.74 -1.60 0.09
C TRP A 66 -5.22 -2.01 1.47
N ASN A 67 -6.01 -2.84 2.17
CA ASN A 67 -5.53 -3.51 3.36
C ASN A 67 -4.73 -4.76 2.95
N HIS A 68 -3.41 -4.66 2.94
CA HIS A 68 -2.55 -5.76 2.54
C HIS A 68 -2.53 -6.95 3.52
N PHE A 69 -3.12 -6.80 4.71
CA PHE A 69 -3.33 -7.91 5.64
C PHE A 69 -4.65 -8.65 5.39
N SER A 70 -5.56 -8.06 4.60
CA SER A 70 -6.86 -8.65 4.30
C SER A 70 -7.34 -8.20 2.90
N PRO A 71 -7.21 -9.05 1.88
CA PRO A 71 -7.36 -8.66 0.48
C PRO A 71 -8.75 -8.19 0.08
N PHE A 72 -9.76 -8.41 0.91
CA PHE A 72 -11.13 -7.97 0.64
C PHE A 72 -11.44 -6.55 1.13
N TYR A 73 -10.51 -5.93 1.88
CA TYR A 73 -10.76 -4.63 2.49
C TYR A 73 -9.90 -3.55 1.88
N PHE A 74 -10.49 -2.38 1.74
CA PHE A 74 -9.77 -1.16 1.44
C PHE A 74 -10.23 -0.02 2.36
N LEU A 75 -9.39 1.00 2.47
CA LEU A 75 -9.71 2.21 3.19
C LEU A 75 -9.74 3.38 2.22
N ALA A 76 -10.64 4.32 2.49
CA ALA A 76 -10.75 5.58 1.76
C ALA A 76 -10.92 6.74 2.73
N SER A 77 -10.14 7.80 2.54
CA SER A 77 -10.25 9.03 3.32
C SER A 77 -10.91 10.14 2.53
N THR A 78 -11.51 11.10 3.24
CA THR A 78 -12.24 12.19 2.60
C THR A 78 -11.88 13.57 3.15
N ASP A 79 -12.25 14.60 2.39
CA ASP A 79 -12.16 16.02 2.74
C ASP A 79 -12.98 16.42 3.98
N LYS A 80 -13.89 15.53 4.44
CA LYS A 80 -14.74 15.74 5.63
C LYS A 80 -14.16 15.09 6.90
N GLY A 81 -12.88 14.77 6.94
CA GLY A 81 -12.23 14.19 8.12
C GLY A 81 -12.56 12.72 8.38
N ASN A 82 -13.25 12.04 7.47
CA ASN A 82 -13.67 10.66 7.65
C ASN A 82 -12.74 9.68 6.94
N ILE A 83 -12.61 8.50 7.56
CA ILE A 83 -12.00 7.30 6.97
C ILE A 83 -13.08 6.22 6.93
N TYR A 84 -13.23 5.60 5.77
CA TYR A 84 -14.15 4.50 5.53
C TYR A 84 -13.35 3.23 5.33
N CYS A 85 -13.78 2.14 5.95
CA CYS A 85 -13.34 0.79 5.62
C CYS A 85 -14.43 0.11 4.83
N CYS A 86 -14.11 -0.36 3.65
CA CYS A 86 -15.05 -1.02 2.76
C CYS A 86 -14.61 -2.46 2.48
N ASP A 87 -15.60 -3.37 2.38
CA ASP A 87 -15.40 -4.74 1.92
C ASP A 87 -15.87 -4.83 0.46
N VAL A 88 -15.02 -5.32 -0.43
CA VAL A 88 -15.38 -5.45 -1.86
C VAL A 88 -16.59 -6.35 -2.10
N ARG A 89 -16.96 -7.19 -1.16
CA ARG A 89 -18.10 -8.10 -1.23
C ARG A 89 -19.42 -7.44 -0.81
N THR A 90 -19.38 -6.33 -0.06
CA THR A 90 -20.57 -5.61 0.45
C THR A 90 -20.73 -4.25 -0.22
N ASN A 91 -21.91 -3.66 -0.14
CA ASN A 91 -22.20 -2.36 -0.76
C ASN A 91 -21.98 -1.18 0.21
N ASP A 92 -22.09 -1.43 1.50
CA ASP A 92 -21.93 -0.42 2.52
C ASP A 92 -20.57 -0.53 3.19
N PRO A 93 -20.01 0.58 3.71
CA PRO A 93 -18.81 0.56 4.52
C PRO A 93 -18.97 -0.34 5.76
N VAL A 94 -17.93 -1.08 6.07
CA VAL A 94 -17.86 -1.93 7.28
C VAL A 94 -17.83 -1.08 8.54
N PHE A 95 -17.07 0.03 8.49
CA PHE A 95 -17.10 1.08 9.47
C PHE A 95 -16.80 2.45 8.86
N THR A 96 -17.22 3.49 9.58
CA THR A 96 -16.85 4.88 9.30
C THR A 96 -16.21 5.45 10.56
N LEU A 97 -15.02 6.00 10.42
CA LEU A 97 -14.26 6.64 11.48
C LEU A 97 -14.19 8.15 11.22
N HIS A 98 -14.70 8.96 12.10
CA HIS A 98 -14.41 10.41 12.09
C HIS A 98 -13.03 10.62 12.70
N ALA A 99 -12.02 10.71 11.84
CA ALA A 99 -10.62 10.71 12.24
C ALA A 99 -10.09 12.11 12.55
N HIS A 100 -10.49 13.11 11.78
CA HIS A 100 -9.97 14.47 11.86
C HIS A 100 -11.08 15.51 11.68
N ASP A 101 -10.80 16.75 12.09
CA ASP A 101 -11.73 17.87 11.97
C ASP A 101 -11.68 18.52 10.57
N GLU A 102 -10.58 18.28 9.83
CA GLU A 102 -10.36 18.75 8.47
C GLU A 102 -10.06 17.56 7.53
N ALA A 103 -9.77 17.87 6.25
CA ALA A 103 -9.50 16.85 5.23
C ALA A 103 -8.40 15.87 5.66
N VAL A 104 -8.68 14.58 5.52
CA VAL A 104 -7.69 13.50 5.71
C VAL A 104 -6.95 13.31 4.41
N THR A 105 -5.80 13.96 4.30
CA THR A 105 -4.97 14.02 3.10
C THR A 105 -4.20 12.74 2.80
N GLY A 106 -3.94 11.94 3.84
CA GLY A 106 -3.21 10.69 3.69
C GLY A 106 -3.55 9.67 4.77
N ILE A 107 -3.54 8.42 4.37
CA ILE A 107 -3.67 7.25 5.26
C ILE A 107 -2.62 6.22 4.86
N SER A 108 -2.07 5.51 5.84
CA SER A 108 -1.12 4.42 5.61
C SER A 108 -1.25 3.35 6.69
N LEU A 109 -1.30 2.10 6.27
CA LEU A 109 -1.15 0.97 7.18
C LEU A 109 0.33 0.72 7.45
N SER A 110 0.66 0.26 8.65
CA SER A 110 1.98 -0.31 8.91
C SER A 110 2.26 -1.45 7.95
N SER A 111 3.50 -1.56 7.48
CA SER A 111 3.89 -2.61 6.54
C SER A 111 3.82 -4.02 7.14
N GLN A 112 4.01 -4.16 8.45
CA GLN A 112 4.18 -5.47 9.11
C GLN A 112 3.29 -5.63 10.36
N LEU A 113 2.62 -4.57 10.82
CA LEU A 113 1.85 -4.56 12.07
C LEU A 113 0.35 -4.51 11.74
N PRO A 114 -0.37 -5.65 11.79
CA PRO A 114 -1.79 -5.69 11.44
C PRO A 114 -2.62 -4.73 12.29
N GLY A 115 -3.57 -4.06 11.65
CA GLY A 115 -4.48 -3.13 12.31
C GLY A 115 -3.88 -1.76 12.65
N CYS A 116 -2.57 -1.55 12.55
CA CYS A 116 -1.96 -0.26 12.80
C CYS A 116 -2.14 0.67 11.60
N LEU A 117 -2.98 1.70 11.77
CA LEU A 117 -3.29 2.71 10.76
C LEU A 117 -2.79 4.07 11.22
N LEU A 118 -2.06 4.77 10.34
CA LEU A 118 -1.79 6.20 10.48
C LEU A 118 -2.71 7.00 9.57
N SER A 119 -3.18 8.14 10.08
CA SER A 119 -3.86 9.17 9.30
C SER A 119 -3.22 10.52 9.51
N VAL A 120 -3.19 11.32 8.44
CA VAL A 120 -2.66 12.69 8.44
C VAL A 120 -3.68 13.64 7.81
N SER A 121 -3.66 14.90 8.25
CA SER A 121 -4.71 15.83 7.89
C SER A 121 -4.20 17.27 7.75
N GLN A 122 -5.03 18.09 7.12
CA GLN A 122 -4.88 19.54 7.08
C GLN A 122 -5.01 20.16 8.47
N ASP A 123 -5.64 19.48 9.45
CA ASP A 123 -5.69 19.87 10.86
C ASP A 123 -4.33 19.85 11.57
N LYS A 124 -3.25 19.50 10.84
CA LYS A 124 -1.82 19.46 11.26
C LYS A 124 -1.49 18.29 12.18
N MET A 125 -2.43 17.39 12.39
CA MET A 125 -2.27 16.26 13.30
C MET A 125 -1.93 14.98 12.53
N VAL A 126 -1.06 14.19 13.12
CA VAL A 126 -0.91 12.75 12.86
C VAL A 126 -1.69 12.00 13.92
N LYS A 127 -2.49 11.03 13.52
CA LYS A 127 -3.20 10.17 14.46
C LYS A 127 -2.92 8.71 14.13
N VAL A 128 -2.72 7.93 15.19
CA VAL A 128 -2.53 6.48 15.13
C VAL A 128 -3.80 5.81 15.65
N TRP A 129 -4.24 4.82 14.89
CA TRP A 129 -5.46 4.07 15.15
C TRP A 129 -5.17 2.58 15.17
N ASP A 130 -5.90 1.85 15.96
CA ASP A 130 -6.03 0.41 15.83
C ASP A 130 -7.36 0.09 15.17
N ILE A 131 -7.33 -0.54 14.02
CA ILE A 131 -8.51 -0.94 13.26
C ILE A 131 -8.70 -2.47 13.23
N GLU A 132 -8.04 -3.18 14.13
CA GLU A 132 -8.19 -4.64 14.21
C GLU A 132 -9.65 -5.03 14.48
N ASN A 133 -10.05 -6.13 13.89
CA ASN A 133 -11.43 -6.65 14.00
C ASN A 133 -12.52 -5.66 13.53
N ASN A 134 -12.18 -4.71 12.64
CA ASN A 134 -13.09 -3.70 12.11
C ASN A 134 -13.73 -2.81 13.19
N LYS A 135 -13.05 -2.62 14.31
CA LYS A 135 -13.45 -1.75 15.41
C LYS A 135 -12.37 -0.70 15.64
N PRO A 136 -12.46 0.45 14.95
CA PRO A 136 -11.43 1.47 15.05
C PRO A 136 -11.37 2.02 16.49
N SER A 137 -10.16 2.08 17.05
CA SER A 137 -9.87 2.69 18.33
C SER A 137 -8.71 3.67 18.21
N PHE A 138 -8.84 4.79 18.93
CA PHE A 138 -7.81 5.81 18.98
C PHE A 138 -6.64 5.35 19.88
N VAL A 139 -5.41 5.55 19.39
CA VAL A 139 -4.20 5.20 20.15
C VAL A 139 -3.45 6.45 20.59
N VAL A 140 -3.06 7.32 19.66
CA VAL A 140 -2.33 8.56 19.97
C VAL A 140 -2.47 9.56 18.83
N SER A 141 -2.35 10.87 19.19
CA SER A 141 -2.22 11.95 18.21
C SER A 141 -1.00 12.82 18.51
N ARG A 142 -0.44 13.44 17.47
CA ARG A 142 0.70 14.33 17.59
C ARG A 142 0.66 15.45 16.56
N ASP A 143 0.94 16.67 17.01
CA ASP A 143 1.22 17.81 16.14
C ASP A 143 2.71 17.77 15.76
N MET A 144 3.02 17.56 14.50
CA MET A 144 4.39 17.45 13.98
C MET A 144 5.02 18.82 13.68
N LYS A 145 4.30 19.92 13.87
CA LYS A 145 4.74 21.30 13.59
C LYS A 145 5.10 21.55 12.12
N MET A 146 4.56 20.73 11.20
CA MET A 146 4.83 20.80 9.76
C MET A 146 3.82 21.65 8.97
N GLY A 147 2.86 22.30 9.62
CA GLY A 147 1.69 22.86 8.95
C GLY A 147 0.71 21.74 8.55
N SER A 148 -0.07 21.96 7.51
CA SER A 148 -0.91 20.91 6.94
C SER A 148 -0.05 19.73 6.50
N ILE A 149 -0.40 18.52 6.92
CA ILE A 149 0.32 17.31 6.51
C ILE A 149 -0.37 16.78 5.26
N LEU A 150 0.40 16.52 4.21
CA LEU A 150 -0.13 16.26 2.88
C LEU A 150 -0.05 14.78 2.47
N ASN A 151 0.92 14.07 3.03
CA ASN A 151 1.16 12.66 2.68
C ASN A 151 1.77 11.87 3.84
N VAL A 152 1.54 10.56 3.84
CA VAL A 152 2.16 9.59 4.75
C VAL A 152 2.46 8.30 4.02
N SER A 153 3.61 7.70 4.33
CA SER A 153 3.99 6.39 3.81
C SER A 153 4.66 5.57 4.90
N SER A 154 4.32 4.29 5.00
CA SER A 154 4.98 3.34 5.90
C SER A 154 6.32 2.88 5.34
N CYS A 155 7.28 2.64 6.22
CA CYS A 155 8.55 2.03 5.86
C CYS A 155 8.33 0.52 5.61
N PRO A 156 8.72 -0.05 4.45
CA PRO A 156 8.56 -1.47 4.17
C PRO A 156 9.31 -2.38 5.16
N ASP A 157 10.48 -1.93 5.61
CA ASP A 157 11.40 -2.71 6.42
C ASP A 157 11.20 -2.52 7.94
N SER A 158 10.29 -1.64 8.34
CA SER A 158 10.03 -1.37 9.75
C SER A 158 8.54 -1.24 10.06
N PRO A 159 8.03 -2.00 11.04
CA PRO A 159 6.62 -1.94 11.42
C PRO A 159 6.20 -0.61 12.06
N TYR A 160 7.14 0.16 12.60
CA TYR A 160 6.86 1.33 13.43
C TYR A 160 7.22 2.66 12.79
N VAL A 161 7.90 2.64 11.63
CA VAL A 161 8.44 3.85 11.00
C VAL A 161 7.57 4.30 9.84
N PHE A 162 7.26 5.59 9.83
CA PHE A 162 6.51 6.26 8.77
C PHE A 162 7.22 7.53 8.34
N THR A 163 7.03 7.94 7.10
CA THR A 163 7.49 9.22 6.57
C THR A 163 6.28 10.12 6.32
N LEU A 164 6.44 11.39 6.64
CA LEU A 164 5.41 12.41 6.55
C LEU A 164 5.87 13.54 5.67
N GLY A 165 5.04 13.97 4.72
CA GLY A 165 5.24 15.17 3.92
C GLY A 165 4.30 16.27 4.37
N GLY A 166 4.82 17.47 4.64
CA GLY A 166 4.04 18.60 5.12
C GLY A 166 4.32 19.89 4.37
N GLU A 167 3.46 20.87 4.59
CA GLU A 167 3.48 22.18 3.92
C GLU A 167 4.76 22.99 4.23
N LYS A 168 5.21 23.00 5.48
CA LYS A 168 6.23 23.94 5.96
C LYS A 168 7.64 23.37 6.10
N GLN A 169 7.82 22.09 6.35
CA GLN A 169 9.11 21.51 6.70
C GLN A 169 9.50 20.30 5.85
N GLY A 170 8.91 20.17 4.67
CA GLY A 170 9.25 19.08 3.76
C GLY A 170 8.92 17.71 4.33
N LEU A 171 9.94 16.90 4.62
CA LEU A 171 9.81 15.49 5.03
C LEU A 171 10.26 15.29 6.47
N GLN A 172 9.47 14.56 7.25
CA GLN A 172 9.86 14.09 8.59
C GLN A 172 9.66 12.57 8.71
N ILE A 173 10.46 11.95 9.56
CA ILE A 173 10.32 10.54 9.95
C ILE A 173 9.58 10.50 11.28
N PHE A 174 8.52 9.70 11.33
CA PHE A 174 7.73 9.46 12.53
C PHE A 174 7.83 7.99 12.94
N ASP A 175 8.52 7.75 14.06
CA ASP A 175 8.64 6.43 14.67
C ASP A 175 7.63 6.31 15.81
N ILE A 176 6.59 5.50 15.62
CA ILE A 176 5.55 5.31 16.62
C ILE A 176 6.03 4.55 17.86
N SER A 177 7.15 3.81 17.76
CA SER A 177 7.76 3.12 18.91
C SER A 177 8.28 4.11 19.96
N GLN A 178 8.61 5.33 19.54
CA GLN A 178 9.02 6.42 20.44
C GLN A 178 7.85 7.02 21.24
N SER A 179 6.62 6.64 20.91
CA SER A 179 5.42 7.05 21.61
C SER A 179 5.02 5.98 22.63
N ALA A 180 5.16 6.28 23.92
CA ALA A 180 4.83 5.32 24.97
C ALA A 180 3.39 4.76 24.88
N PRO A 181 2.32 5.55 24.54
CA PRO A 181 1.00 5.00 24.32
C PRO A 181 0.95 4.03 23.14
N ALA A 182 1.56 4.38 21.99
CA ALA A 182 1.55 3.52 20.80
C ALA A 182 2.37 2.25 21.06
N TRP A 183 3.56 2.37 21.65
CA TRP A 183 4.38 1.23 22.01
C TRP A 183 3.62 0.23 22.88
N ARG A 184 3.05 0.66 24.02
CA ARG A 184 2.29 -0.20 24.93
C ARG A 184 1.09 -0.88 24.25
N HIS A 185 0.48 -0.21 23.28
CA HIS A 185 -0.66 -0.75 22.55
C HIS A 185 -0.26 -1.88 21.59
N PHE A 186 0.88 -1.73 20.92
CA PHE A 186 1.31 -2.63 19.85
C PHE A 186 2.47 -3.56 20.18
N GLU A 187 3.16 -3.41 21.34
CA GLU A 187 4.39 -4.16 21.69
C GLU A 187 4.20 -5.69 21.67
N ASN A 188 3.02 -6.17 21.99
CA ASN A 188 2.70 -7.60 22.02
C ASN A 188 2.02 -8.08 20.72
N ARG A 189 1.83 -7.21 19.73
CA ARG A 189 1.20 -7.57 18.46
C ARG A 189 2.22 -8.26 17.57
N GLN A 190 1.84 -9.44 17.03
CA GLN A 190 2.71 -10.17 16.12
C GLN A 190 2.89 -9.41 14.81
N CYS A 191 4.14 -9.04 14.49
CA CYS A 191 4.48 -8.49 13.20
C CYS A 191 4.43 -9.59 12.13
N LEU A 192 3.79 -9.29 11.01
CA LEU A 192 3.76 -10.17 9.84
C LEU A 192 4.75 -9.63 8.82
N VAL A 193 5.88 -10.28 8.68
CA VAL A 193 6.83 -9.97 7.61
C VAL A 193 6.18 -10.35 6.28
N ASN A 194 5.98 -9.39 5.39
CA ASN A 194 5.57 -9.67 4.02
C ASN A 194 6.72 -10.41 3.33
N VAL A 195 6.69 -11.74 3.38
CA VAL A 195 7.49 -12.56 2.48
C VAL A 195 6.82 -12.36 1.11
N ALA A 196 7.37 -11.48 0.29
CA ALA A 196 7.00 -11.41 -1.11
C ALA A 196 7.04 -12.85 -1.63
N ALA A 197 5.90 -13.33 -2.15
CA ALA A 197 5.85 -14.68 -2.69
C ALA A 197 6.99 -14.80 -3.70
N PRO A 198 7.86 -15.81 -3.61
CA PRO A 198 8.96 -15.94 -4.55
C PRO A 198 8.35 -16.03 -5.94
N VAL A 199 8.72 -15.11 -6.80
CA VAL A 199 8.42 -15.18 -8.23
C VAL A 199 8.97 -16.53 -8.67
N LYS A 200 8.08 -17.46 -9.02
CA LYS A 200 8.48 -18.73 -9.62
C LYS A 200 9.14 -18.38 -10.97
N GLY A 201 10.44 -18.15 -10.92
CA GLY A 201 11.26 -18.10 -12.11
C GLY A 201 11.15 -19.48 -12.75
N ASN A 202 10.67 -19.53 -13.98
CA ASN A 202 10.84 -20.68 -14.84
C ASN A 202 12.34 -20.93 -14.94
N THR A 203 12.84 -21.88 -14.18
CA THR A 203 14.14 -22.49 -14.43
C THR A 203 13.94 -23.35 -15.66
N GLU A 204 14.28 -22.80 -16.82
CA GLU A 204 14.57 -23.63 -17.98
C GLU A 204 15.69 -24.59 -17.58
N GLN A 205 15.37 -25.86 -17.57
CA GLN A 205 16.32 -26.93 -17.43
C GLN A 205 17.23 -26.91 -18.69
N THR A 206 18.41 -26.34 -18.53
CA THR A 206 19.49 -26.64 -19.45
C THR A 206 19.97 -28.07 -19.19
N THR A 207 19.68 -28.94 -20.11
CA THR A 207 20.19 -30.31 -20.17
C THR A 207 21.70 -30.26 -20.29
N ASP A 208 22.41 -30.80 -19.32
CA ASP A 208 23.84 -31.07 -19.38
C ASP A 208 24.15 -32.05 -20.49
N ASP A 209 24.76 -31.56 -21.56
CA ASP A 209 25.47 -32.39 -22.54
C ASP A 209 26.80 -32.87 -21.93
N LYS A 210 26.86 -34.16 -21.68
CA LYS A 210 28.06 -34.86 -21.27
C LYS A 210 29.13 -34.79 -22.35
N VAL A 211 30.26 -34.15 -22.05
CA VAL A 211 31.50 -34.27 -22.79
C VAL A 211 32.21 -35.56 -22.37
N PRO A 212 32.60 -36.46 -23.28
CA PRO A 212 33.37 -37.64 -22.90
C PRO A 212 34.83 -37.28 -22.67
N THR A 213 35.36 -37.63 -21.54
CA THR A 213 36.78 -37.64 -21.20
C THR A 213 37.50 -38.69 -22.03
N GLN A 214 38.45 -38.29 -22.85
CA GLN A 214 39.47 -39.18 -23.41
C GLN A 214 40.72 -39.14 -22.53
N SER A 215 41.17 -40.35 -22.22
CA SER A 215 42.35 -40.69 -21.45
C SER A 215 43.64 -40.29 -22.17
N GLU A 216 44.54 -39.66 -21.41
CA GLU A 216 45.94 -39.47 -21.82
C GLU A 216 46.69 -40.79 -21.71
N GLU A 217 47.28 -41.20 -22.85
CA GLU A 217 48.43 -42.09 -22.86
C GLU A 217 49.67 -41.28 -23.19
N GLY A 218 50.67 -41.50 -22.36
CA GLY A 218 51.94 -40.78 -22.44
C GLY A 218 52.83 -41.18 -23.60
N MET A 219 53.74 -40.29 -23.93
CA MET A 219 54.95 -40.62 -24.63
C MET A 219 56.05 -39.61 -24.28
N GLU A 220 57.03 -40.09 -23.52
CA GLU A 220 58.37 -39.49 -23.43
C GLU A 220 59.01 -39.47 -24.84
N ILE A 221 59.77 -38.47 -25.15
CA ILE A 221 61.06 -38.58 -25.93
C ILE A 221 61.85 -37.27 -25.79
N ASP A 222 62.98 -37.42 -25.17
CA ASP A 222 64.35 -36.96 -25.36
C ASP A 222 64.69 -35.58 -25.95
N ALA A 223 65.70 -35.04 -25.21
CA ALA A 223 66.53 -33.89 -25.49
C ALA A 223 67.49 -34.12 -26.66
N ASN A 224 67.92 -33.02 -27.23
CA ASN A 224 69.12 -32.66 -27.95
C ASN A 224 68.91 -32.13 -29.38
N THR A 225 69.05 -30.92 -29.56
CA THR A 225 70.17 -30.14 -30.26
C THR A 225 69.75 -28.68 -30.26
#